data_8f49559a5b9062a34d61395b24db4a46
#
_entry.id   8f49559a5b9062a34d61395b24db4a46
#
_cell.length_a   1.000
_cell.length_b   1.000
_cell.length_c   1.000
_cell.angle_alpha   90.00
_cell.angle_beta   90.00
_cell.angle_gamma   90.00
#
_symmetry.space_group_name_H-M   'P 1'
#
loop_
_entity.id
_entity.type
_entity.pdbx_description
1 polymer ?
#
loop_
_entity_poly.entity_id
_entity_poly.type
_entity_poly.pdbx_seq_one_letter_code
_entity_poly.pdbx_strand_id
1 'polypeptide(L)'
;MAIEDGSGIPFDAWRLVGGLEVALDVDVLFGAYPDRDGPPGAPEQVLRLLGGHRIRAAAVASLRAALFDVRSGNDELIAHAAPEVVPVGVVDLRDPVGAARELERLAAEGVRAVRLFPDEQGVEAGFPSVRHVARRAARLGLVVLTGGDVRRFWQPFAGLGADVVFLDTHFYHLGDFLVAAADEPGFHTSTRLLNSPDALELAAAELGAGRLLYGSRAPHYEPLVPLLRLATSGLKPEEIAAVAGGNAERLLRRPQS
;
A
#
# COMPACT_ATOMS: atom_id res chain seq x y z
N MET A 1 4.39 -25.17 1.44
CA MET A 1 4.77 -25.88 2.69
C MET A 1 3.47 -26.29 3.35
N ALA A 2 3.21 -27.57 3.50
CA ALA A 2 2.03 -28.06 4.21
C ALA A 2 2.31 -27.99 5.72
N ILE A 3 1.42 -27.35 6.46
CA ILE A 3 1.44 -27.34 7.93
C ILE A 3 0.47 -28.45 8.35
N GLU A 4 0.95 -29.42 9.12
CA GLU A 4 0.10 -30.45 9.72
C GLU A 4 -0.64 -29.85 10.92
N ASP A 5 -1.96 -29.90 10.90
CA ASP A 5 -2.84 -29.39 11.98
C ASP A 5 -3.02 -30.39 13.14
N GLY A 6 -2.21 -31.43 13.18
CA GLY A 6 -2.32 -32.51 14.17
C GLY A 6 -3.41 -33.52 13.86
N SER A 7 -4.23 -33.34 12.84
CA SER A 7 -5.24 -34.31 12.38
C SER A 7 -4.68 -35.33 11.40
N GLY A 8 -3.41 -35.16 11.00
CA GLY A 8 -2.77 -35.95 9.94
C GLY A 8 -3.22 -35.59 8.52
N ILE A 9 -4.08 -34.57 8.38
CA ILE A 9 -4.51 -34.03 7.08
C ILE A 9 -3.64 -32.83 6.74
N PRO A 10 -2.93 -32.80 5.59
CA PRO A 10 -2.14 -31.63 5.20
C PRO A 10 -3.02 -30.40 5.07
N PHE A 11 -2.70 -29.31 5.81
CA PHE A 11 -3.38 -28.04 5.67
C PHE A 11 -2.96 -27.38 4.35
N ASP A 12 -3.91 -27.21 3.44
CA ASP A 12 -3.71 -26.53 2.16
C ASP A 12 -4.41 -25.17 2.16
N ALA A 13 -3.67 -24.10 2.44
CA ALA A 13 -4.17 -22.74 2.47
C ALA A 13 -4.79 -22.30 1.13
N TRP A 14 -4.29 -22.83 0.00
CA TRP A 14 -4.82 -22.49 -1.33
C TRP A 14 -6.25 -23.00 -1.56
N ARG A 15 -6.66 -24.06 -0.86
CA ARG A 15 -8.05 -24.51 -0.91
C ARG A 15 -9.00 -23.48 -0.29
N LEU A 16 -8.55 -22.77 0.76
CA LEU A 16 -9.33 -21.69 1.40
C LEU A 16 -9.33 -20.42 0.56
N VAL A 17 -8.24 -20.11 -0.14
CA VAL A 17 -8.20 -19.00 -1.10
C VAL A 17 -9.16 -19.23 -2.25
N GLY A 18 -9.41 -20.48 -2.63
CA GLY A 18 -10.32 -20.82 -3.71
C GLY A 18 -9.89 -20.21 -5.05
N GLY A 19 -10.81 -19.52 -5.73
CA GLY A 19 -10.58 -18.85 -7.00
C GLY A 19 -10.26 -17.36 -6.88
N LEU A 20 -10.00 -16.83 -5.67
CA LEU A 20 -9.75 -15.40 -5.48
C LEU A 20 -8.46 -14.99 -6.21
N GLU A 21 -8.59 -13.94 -7.02
CA GLU A 21 -7.49 -13.23 -7.66
C GLU A 21 -7.45 -11.78 -7.18
N VAL A 22 -6.24 -11.23 -7.06
CA VAL A 22 -6.03 -9.81 -6.75
C VAL A 22 -5.76 -9.06 -8.04
N ALA A 23 -6.63 -8.10 -8.37
CA ALA A 23 -6.45 -7.28 -9.55
C ALA A 23 -5.31 -6.27 -9.39
N LEU A 24 -5.17 -5.66 -8.20
CA LEU A 24 -4.13 -4.66 -7.92
C LEU A 24 -3.76 -4.65 -6.44
N ASP A 25 -2.49 -4.99 -6.14
CA ASP A 25 -1.87 -4.87 -4.81
C ASP A 25 -1.31 -3.45 -4.64
N VAL A 26 -1.68 -2.74 -3.56
CA VAL A 26 -1.24 -1.34 -3.36
C VAL A 26 0.09 -1.21 -2.61
N ASP A 27 0.68 -2.29 -2.13
CA ASP A 27 1.86 -2.25 -1.27
C ASP A 27 2.93 -3.25 -1.73
N VAL A 28 3.65 -2.92 -2.81
CA VAL A 28 4.74 -3.74 -3.34
C VAL A 28 6.01 -2.91 -3.45
N LEU A 29 7.16 -3.54 -3.24
CA LEU A 29 8.47 -2.91 -3.27
C LEU A 29 9.41 -3.59 -4.28
N PHE A 30 10.12 -2.78 -5.06
CA PHE A 30 11.31 -3.22 -5.78
C PHE A 30 12.58 -2.81 -5.02
N GLY A 31 13.59 -3.65 -5.04
CA GLY A 31 14.83 -3.45 -4.33
C GLY A 31 14.91 -4.23 -3.00
N ALA A 32 16.01 -4.05 -2.30
CA ALA A 32 16.31 -4.69 -1.01
C ALA A 32 16.69 -3.65 0.03
N TYR A 33 16.43 -3.96 1.30
CA TYR A 33 16.93 -3.18 2.42
C TYR A 33 18.44 -3.43 2.57
N PRO A 34 19.27 -2.37 2.78
CA PRO A 34 20.72 -2.52 2.86
C PRO A 34 21.20 -3.07 4.21
N ASP A 35 20.37 -3.02 5.23
CA ASP A 35 20.67 -3.27 6.64
C ASP A 35 20.25 -4.66 7.12
N ARG A 36 19.68 -5.47 6.24
CA ARG A 36 19.18 -6.81 6.57
C ARG A 36 19.16 -7.74 5.38
N ASP A 37 19.34 -9.03 5.65
CA ASP A 37 19.05 -10.06 4.66
C ASP A 37 17.55 -10.10 4.37
N GLY A 38 17.23 -10.25 3.10
CA GLY A 38 15.84 -10.23 2.65
C GLY A 38 15.63 -11.02 1.36
N PRO A 39 14.38 -11.15 0.96
CA PRO A 39 14.05 -11.80 -0.31
C PRO A 39 14.60 -11.00 -1.49
N PRO A 40 14.80 -11.67 -2.64
CA PRO A 40 15.19 -10.98 -3.86
C PRO A 40 14.17 -9.92 -4.26
N GLY A 41 14.64 -8.69 -4.46
CA GLY A 41 13.82 -7.53 -4.81
C GLY A 41 13.91 -7.09 -6.27
N ALA A 42 14.58 -7.86 -7.14
CA ALA A 42 14.64 -7.53 -8.55
C ALA A 42 13.23 -7.61 -9.20
N PRO A 43 12.88 -6.67 -10.09
CA PRO A 43 11.53 -6.54 -10.65
C PRO A 43 10.95 -7.86 -11.15
N GLU A 44 11.71 -8.62 -11.96
CA GLU A 44 11.24 -9.88 -12.56
C GLU A 44 10.99 -10.97 -11.51
N GLN A 45 11.74 -10.95 -10.40
CA GLN A 45 11.56 -11.91 -9.30
C GLN A 45 10.32 -11.58 -8.50
N VAL A 46 10.08 -10.29 -8.21
CA VAL A 46 8.89 -9.82 -7.52
C VAL A 46 7.64 -10.09 -8.36
N LEU A 47 7.66 -9.78 -9.65
CA LEU A 47 6.51 -10.04 -10.53
C LEU A 47 6.19 -11.52 -10.64
N ARG A 48 7.20 -12.40 -10.70
CA ARG A 48 6.98 -13.85 -10.65
C ARG A 48 6.36 -14.30 -9.33
N LEU A 49 6.82 -13.75 -8.20
CA LEU A 49 6.22 -14.02 -6.88
C LEU A 49 4.75 -13.64 -6.86
N LEU A 50 4.41 -12.43 -7.32
CA LEU A 50 3.03 -11.94 -7.38
C LEU A 50 2.16 -12.84 -8.27
N GLY A 51 2.63 -13.20 -9.45
CA GLY A 51 1.93 -14.12 -10.36
C GLY A 51 1.67 -15.48 -9.74
N GLY A 52 2.64 -16.04 -8.98
CA GLY A 52 2.47 -17.26 -8.20
C GLY A 52 1.38 -17.15 -7.11
N HIS A 53 1.08 -15.94 -6.66
CA HIS A 53 0.02 -15.64 -5.68
C HIS A 53 -1.28 -15.10 -6.32
N ARG A 54 -1.44 -15.23 -7.65
CA ARG A 54 -2.62 -14.75 -8.38
C ARG A 54 -2.86 -13.25 -8.24
N ILE A 55 -1.79 -12.47 -8.10
CA ILE A 55 -1.81 -11.01 -8.10
C ILE A 55 -1.43 -10.54 -9.49
N ARG A 56 -2.35 -9.86 -10.19
CA ARG A 56 -2.20 -9.50 -11.61
C ARG A 56 -1.39 -8.23 -11.82
N ALA A 57 -1.54 -7.26 -10.91
CA ALA A 57 -0.83 -5.99 -11.00
C ALA A 57 -0.51 -5.46 -9.60
N ALA A 58 0.47 -4.57 -9.53
CA ALA A 58 0.87 -3.95 -8.27
C ALA A 58 1.20 -2.46 -8.43
N ALA A 59 0.87 -1.68 -7.41
CA ALA A 59 1.39 -0.36 -7.18
C ALA A 59 2.75 -0.51 -6.47
N VAL A 60 3.81 -0.14 -7.16
CA VAL A 60 5.18 -0.46 -6.78
C VAL A 60 5.95 0.79 -6.41
N ALA A 61 6.68 0.77 -5.29
CA ALA A 61 7.64 1.80 -4.91
C ALA A 61 9.07 1.23 -4.89
N SER A 62 10.08 2.09 -5.15
CA SER A 62 11.48 1.72 -5.18
C SER A 62 12.14 1.93 -3.82
N LEU A 63 12.75 0.89 -3.24
CA LEU A 63 13.62 1.02 -2.06
C LEU A 63 14.90 1.79 -2.38
N ARG A 64 15.39 1.75 -3.62
CA ARG A 64 16.51 2.60 -4.04
C ARG A 64 16.14 4.07 -3.90
N ALA A 65 14.94 4.46 -4.36
CA ALA A 65 14.45 5.82 -4.20
C ALA A 65 14.25 6.21 -2.73
N ALA A 66 13.76 5.29 -1.91
CA ALA A 66 13.48 5.56 -0.49
C ALA A 66 14.73 5.76 0.36
N LEU A 67 15.82 5.01 0.06
CA LEU A 67 16.95 4.83 0.95
C LEU A 67 18.26 5.46 0.43
N PHE A 68 18.40 5.66 -0.89
CA PHE A 68 19.68 6.04 -1.50
C PHE A 68 19.57 7.26 -2.40
N ASP A 69 18.86 7.14 -3.53
CA ASP A 69 18.76 8.17 -4.56
C ASP A 69 17.35 8.23 -5.11
N VAL A 70 16.62 9.24 -4.66
CA VAL A 70 15.21 9.46 -5.01
C VAL A 70 15.03 9.52 -6.53
N ARG A 71 15.84 10.32 -7.21
CA ARG A 71 15.69 10.57 -8.64
C ARG A 71 15.94 9.31 -9.46
N SER A 72 17.11 8.69 -9.27
CA SER A 72 17.48 7.49 -10.02
C SER A 72 16.52 6.34 -9.75
N GLY A 73 16.08 6.14 -8.49
CA GLY A 73 15.14 5.08 -8.14
C GLY A 73 13.75 5.29 -8.71
N ASN A 74 13.26 6.55 -8.78
CA ASN A 74 11.99 6.87 -9.44
C ASN A 74 12.09 6.71 -10.96
N ASP A 75 13.17 7.17 -11.60
CA ASP A 75 13.37 7.05 -13.05
C ASP A 75 13.41 5.58 -13.49
N GLU A 76 14.13 4.73 -12.75
CA GLU A 76 14.15 3.29 -12.98
C GLU A 76 12.76 2.67 -12.85
N LEU A 77 12.01 3.05 -11.81
CA LEU A 77 10.67 2.53 -11.60
C LEU A 77 9.70 2.94 -12.71
N ILE A 78 9.75 4.20 -13.13
CA ILE A 78 8.91 4.72 -14.22
C ILE A 78 9.23 3.97 -15.54
N ALA A 79 10.50 3.65 -15.78
CA ALA A 79 10.91 2.85 -16.95
C ALA A 79 10.37 1.41 -16.93
N HIS A 80 9.97 0.90 -15.76
CA HIS A 80 9.30 -0.40 -15.61
C HIS A 80 7.77 -0.32 -15.67
N ALA A 81 7.18 0.86 -15.92
CA ALA A 81 5.74 1.01 -16.02
C ALA A 81 5.14 0.09 -17.11
N ALA A 82 4.14 -0.70 -16.72
CA ALA A 82 3.49 -1.71 -17.56
C ALA A 82 2.07 -1.95 -17.04
N PRO A 83 1.23 -2.70 -17.74
CA PRO A 83 -0.09 -3.06 -17.20
C PRO A 83 -0.04 -3.72 -15.82
N GLU A 84 1.05 -4.48 -15.54
CA GLU A 84 1.27 -5.17 -14.26
C GLU A 84 1.96 -4.29 -13.21
N VAL A 85 2.54 -3.14 -13.60
CA VAL A 85 3.31 -2.25 -12.73
C VAL A 85 2.76 -0.83 -12.80
N VAL A 86 2.13 -0.39 -11.72
CA VAL A 86 1.72 1.01 -11.53
C VAL A 86 2.82 1.71 -10.71
N PRO A 87 3.58 2.64 -11.30
CA PRO A 87 4.64 3.33 -10.58
C PRO A 87 4.08 4.21 -9.45
N VAL A 88 4.65 4.06 -8.26
CA VAL A 88 4.42 4.91 -7.10
C VAL A 88 5.69 5.66 -6.81
N GLY A 89 5.70 6.97 -7.02
CA GLY A 89 6.87 7.80 -6.77
C GLY A 89 7.27 7.81 -5.29
N VAL A 90 8.51 8.15 -5.03
CA VAL A 90 9.04 8.29 -3.67
C VAL A 90 9.64 9.67 -3.52
N VAL A 91 9.57 10.25 -2.32
CA VAL A 91 10.22 11.53 -1.98
C VAL A 91 11.02 11.40 -0.68
N ASP A 92 12.05 12.24 -0.52
CA ASP A 92 12.82 12.31 0.72
C ASP A 92 12.19 13.34 1.66
N LEU A 93 11.59 12.88 2.75
CA LEU A 93 10.98 13.74 3.76
C LEU A 93 12.01 14.58 4.53
N ARG A 94 13.31 14.23 4.47
CA ARG A 94 14.41 14.98 5.09
C ARG A 94 14.79 16.22 4.26
N ASP A 95 14.46 16.23 2.96
CA ASP A 95 14.61 17.39 2.07
C ASP A 95 13.25 17.86 1.53
N PRO A 96 12.50 18.66 2.30
CA PRO A 96 11.15 19.10 1.87
C PRO A 96 11.14 19.96 0.60
N VAL A 97 12.24 20.65 0.28
CA VAL A 97 12.35 21.47 -0.92
C VAL A 97 12.56 20.59 -2.15
N GLY A 98 13.47 19.63 -2.06
CA GLY A 98 13.67 18.62 -3.12
C GLY A 98 12.44 17.75 -3.30
N ALA A 99 11.80 17.33 -2.21
CA ALA A 99 10.56 16.57 -2.25
C ALA A 99 9.44 17.29 -3.01
N ALA A 100 9.27 18.61 -2.79
CA ALA A 100 8.25 19.38 -3.51
C ALA A 100 8.51 19.42 -5.03
N ARG A 101 9.77 19.59 -5.45
CA ARG A 101 10.16 19.57 -6.87
C ARG A 101 9.97 18.19 -7.48
N GLU A 102 10.29 17.13 -6.73
CA GLU A 102 10.13 15.75 -7.20
C GLU A 102 8.65 15.39 -7.36
N LEU A 103 7.76 15.83 -6.44
CA LEU A 103 6.32 15.64 -6.58
C LEU A 103 5.79 16.30 -7.88
N GLU A 104 6.24 17.52 -8.19
CA GLU A 104 5.86 18.22 -9.42
C GLU A 104 6.31 17.45 -10.66
N ARG A 105 7.55 16.94 -10.63
CA ARG A 105 8.10 16.15 -11.74
C ARG A 105 7.32 14.86 -11.94
N LEU A 106 7.10 14.10 -10.87
CA LEU A 106 6.36 12.85 -10.91
C LEU A 106 4.94 13.04 -11.47
N ALA A 107 4.25 14.09 -11.01
CA ALA A 107 2.92 14.44 -11.53
C ALA A 107 2.96 14.80 -13.03
N ALA A 108 3.98 15.55 -13.48
CA ALA A 108 4.18 15.91 -14.89
C ALA A 108 4.49 14.68 -15.77
N GLU A 109 5.12 13.65 -15.22
CA GLU A 109 5.39 12.38 -15.89
C GLU A 109 4.21 11.39 -15.82
N GLY A 110 3.07 11.82 -15.26
CA GLY A 110 1.86 11.02 -15.19
C GLY A 110 1.80 10.02 -14.03
N VAL A 111 2.74 10.07 -13.09
CA VAL A 111 2.68 9.30 -11.85
C VAL A 111 1.50 9.77 -11.01
N ARG A 112 0.69 8.85 -10.53
CA ARG A 112 -0.58 9.15 -9.85
C ARG A 112 -0.51 9.03 -8.34
N ALA A 113 0.51 8.39 -7.82
CA ALA A 113 0.67 8.14 -6.40
C ALA A 113 2.10 8.36 -5.93
N VAL A 114 2.24 8.73 -4.67
CA VAL A 114 3.53 8.86 -4.00
C VAL A 114 3.51 8.07 -2.70
N ARG A 115 4.63 7.37 -2.39
CA ARG A 115 4.82 6.66 -1.14
C ARG A 115 5.79 7.40 -0.23
N LEU A 116 5.40 7.55 1.03
CA LEU A 116 6.22 8.11 2.09
C LEU A 116 6.79 6.97 2.94
N PHE A 117 8.06 7.11 3.29
CA PHE A 117 8.83 6.17 4.11
C PHE A 117 9.33 6.85 5.39
N PRO A 118 8.41 7.29 6.29
CA PRO A 118 8.82 8.08 7.45
C PRO A 118 9.73 7.32 8.42
N ASP A 119 9.47 6.05 8.67
CA ASP A 119 10.26 5.24 9.61
C ASP A 119 11.68 5.01 9.05
N GLU A 120 11.79 4.66 7.77
CA GLU A 120 13.07 4.43 7.09
C GLU A 120 13.90 5.72 6.97
N GLN A 121 13.23 6.86 6.87
CA GLN A 121 13.88 8.17 6.78
C GLN A 121 14.07 8.85 8.15
N GLY A 122 13.60 8.24 9.22
CA GLY A 122 13.71 8.77 10.59
C GLY A 122 12.95 10.09 10.79
N VAL A 123 11.78 10.24 10.14
CA VAL A 123 10.98 11.47 10.16
C VAL A 123 9.71 11.26 10.96
N GLU A 124 9.49 12.13 11.95
CA GLU A 124 8.28 12.09 12.76
C GLU A 124 7.11 12.82 12.11
N ALA A 125 5.90 12.33 12.38
CA ALA A 125 4.66 12.88 11.82
C ALA A 125 4.46 14.38 12.10
N GLY A 126 4.93 14.87 13.26
CA GLY A 126 4.84 16.28 13.63
C GLY A 126 5.84 17.21 12.93
N PHE A 127 6.76 16.67 12.13
CA PHE A 127 7.73 17.53 11.44
C PHE A 127 7.05 18.35 10.34
N PRO A 128 7.40 19.65 10.21
CA PRO A 128 6.84 20.52 9.16
C PRO A 128 6.98 19.97 7.74
N SER A 129 8.04 19.20 7.47
CA SER A 129 8.30 18.56 6.18
C SER A 129 7.17 17.62 5.77
N VAL A 130 6.63 16.81 6.68
CA VAL A 130 5.55 15.85 6.39
C VAL A 130 4.29 16.61 5.96
N ARG A 131 3.89 17.63 6.72
CA ARG A 131 2.73 18.47 6.38
C ARG A 131 2.93 19.24 5.08
N HIS A 132 4.16 19.72 4.80
CA HIS A 132 4.50 20.40 3.55
C HIS A 132 4.32 19.47 2.35
N VAL A 133 4.88 18.26 2.41
CA VAL A 133 4.76 17.22 1.37
C VAL A 133 3.30 16.80 1.18
N ALA A 134 2.56 16.56 2.29
CA ALA A 134 1.15 16.21 2.25
C ALA A 134 0.31 17.25 1.50
N ARG A 135 0.48 18.55 1.82
CA ARG A 135 -0.21 19.66 1.13
C ARG A 135 0.18 19.74 -0.36
N ARG A 136 1.44 19.49 -0.68
CA ARG A 136 1.89 19.54 -2.07
C ARG A 136 1.32 18.40 -2.88
N ALA A 137 1.36 17.18 -2.37
CA ALA A 137 0.74 16.01 -2.99
C ALA A 137 -0.77 16.21 -3.21
N ALA A 138 -1.49 16.70 -2.20
CA ALA A 138 -2.92 17.01 -2.30
C ALA A 138 -3.23 18.02 -3.42
N ARG A 139 -2.45 19.10 -3.54
CA ARG A 139 -2.63 20.11 -4.60
C ARG A 139 -2.36 19.57 -6.00
N LEU A 140 -1.50 18.56 -6.13
CA LEU A 140 -1.18 17.89 -7.38
C LEU A 140 -2.15 16.74 -7.70
N GLY A 141 -3.13 16.46 -6.83
CA GLY A 141 -4.06 15.37 -6.97
C GLY A 141 -3.41 13.98 -6.89
N LEU A 142 -2.26 13.88 -6.21
CA LEU A 142 -1.55 12.63 -6.01
C LEU A 142 -2.17 11.86 -4.84
N VAL A 143 -2.39 10.58 -5.02
CA VAL A 143 -2.71 9.65 -3.92
C VAL A 143 -1.46 9.46 -3.06
N VAL A 144 -1.61 9.56 -1.74
CA VAL A 144 -0.49 9.35 -0.83
C VAL A 144 -0.59 7.97 -0.19
N LEU A 145 0.43 7.15 -0.35
CA LEU A 145 0.61 5.91 0.39
C LEU A 145 1.61 6.18 1.51
N THR A 146 1.23 5.97 2.76
CA THR A 146 2.14 6.26 3.89
C THR A 146 2.34 5.06 4.79
N GLY A 147 3.61 4.79 5.14
CA GLY A 147 3.97 3.94 6.27
C GLY A 147 3.78 4.65 7.61
N GLY A 148 4.16 3.95 8.68
CA GLY A 148 4.13 4.44 10.04
C GLY A 148 2.80 4.27 10.77
N ASP A 149 2.82 4.53 12.06
CA ASP A 149 1.66 4.38 12.95
C ASP A 149 0.53 5.36 12.59
N VAL A 150 -0.63 4.85 12.22
CA VAL A 150 -1.80 5.65 11.84
C VAL A 150 -2.18 6.68 12.90
N ARG A 151 -2.04 6.36 14.20
CA ARG A 151 -2.35 7.27 15.32
C ARG A 151 -1.52 8.56 15.31
N ARG A 152 -0.38 8.54 14.64
CA ARG A 152 0.54 9.68 14.48
C ARG A 152 0.45 10.29 13.08
N PHE A 153 0.41 9.45 12.06
CA PHE A 153 0.52 9.89 10.66
C PHE A 153 -0.79 10.33 10.01
N TRP A 154 -1.96 10.23 10.67
CA TRP A 154 -3.20 10.80 10.12
C TRP A 154 -3.20 12.34 10.13
N GLN A 155 -2.63 12.97 11.18
CA GLN A 155 -2.69 14.42 11.39
C GLN A 155 -2.10 15.27 10.24
N PRO A 156 -0.93 14.94 9.64
CA PRO A 156 -0.41 15.70 8.52
C PRO A 156 -1.34 15.78 7.32
N PHE A 157 -2.27 14.86 7.17
CA PHE A 157 -3.20 14.77 6.04
C PHE A 157 -4.58 15.32 6.34
N ALA A 158 -4.93 15.49 7.60
CA ALA A 158 -6.26 15.94 8.03
C ALA A 158 -6.66 17.29 7.39
N GLY A 159 -7.91 17.36 6.91
CA GLY A 159 -8.51 18.55 6.30
C GLY A 159 -7.90 18.92 4.94
N LEU A 160 -7.18 18.02 4.27
CA LEU A 160 -6.62 18.28 2.93
C LEU A 160 -7.52 17.81 1.79
N GLY A 161 -8.52 16.97 2.07
CA GLY A 161 -9.35 16.34 1.05
C GLY A 161 -8.57 15.42 0.09
N ALA A 162 -7.41 14.93 0.52
CA ALA A 162 -6.54 14.06 -0.27
C ALA A 162 -6.90 12.60 -0.07
N ASP A 163 -6.71 11.78 -1.11
CA ASP A 163 -6.75 10.33 -0.97
C ASP A 163 -5.44 9.82 -0.33
N VAL A 164 -5.55 9.20 0.84
CA VAL A 164 -4.42 8.68 1.61
C VAL A 164 -4.64 7.21 1.96
N VAL A 165 -3.66 6.37 1.66
CA VAL A 165 -3.66 4.95 2.01
C VAL A 165 -2.66 4.71 3.14
N PHE A 166 -3.16 4.37 4.32
CA PHE A 166 -2.34 3.98 5.46
C PHE A 166 -1.92 2.52 5.31
N LEU A 167 -0.65 2.29 5.01
CA LEU A 167 -0.11 0.95 4.71
C LEU A 167 0.14 0.11 5.96
N ASP A 168 0.31 0.75 7.12
CA ASP A 168 0.70 0.12 8.37
C ASP A 168 -0.38 0.22 9.46
N THR A 169 -1.65 0.32 9.08
CA THR A 169 -2.76 0.21 10.02
C THR A 169 -2.79 -1.20 10.62
N HIS A 170 -2.29 -1.32 11.84
CA HIS A 170 -2.31 -2.58 12.56
C HIS A 170 -3.70 -2.82 13.18
N PHE A 171 -4.16 -4.06 13.22
CA PHE A 171 -5.47 -4.39 13.78
C PHE A 171 -5.65 -3.92 15.25
N TYR A 172 -4.58 -3.82 16.04
CA TYR A 172 -4.63 -3.22 17.39
C TYR A 172 -4.98 -1.72 17.40
N HIS A 173 -4.78 -1.03 16.27
CA HIS A 173 -5.03 0.41 16.13
C HIS A 173 -6.14 0.70 15.13
N LEU A 174 -6.92 -0.32 14.78
CA LEU A 174 -8.04 -0.17 13.84
C LEU A 174 -9.05 0.86 14.34
N GLY A 175 -9.36 0.88 15.64
CA GLY A 175 -10.27 1.87 16.23
C GLY A 175 -9.84 3.31 15.98
N ASP A 176 -8.54 3.61 16.13
CA ASP A 176 -8.01 4.95 15.84
C ASP A 176 -8.12 5.32 14.35
N PHE A 177 -7.88 4.34 13.44
CA PHE A 177 -8.11 4.54 12.01
C PHE A 177 -9.58 4.83 11.70
N LEU A 178 -10.52 4.06 12.29
CA LEU A 178 -11.95 4.24 12.07
C LEU A 178 -12.41 5.64 12.47
N VAL A 179 -11.95 6.13 13.61
CA VAL A 179 -12.26 7.50 14.09
C VAL A 179 -11.71 8.55 13.13
N ALA A 180 -10.42 8.44 12.73
CA ALA A 180 -9.81 9.41 11.82
C ALA A 180 -10.47 9.38 10.43
N ALA A 181 -10.81 8.20 9.92
CA ALA A 181 -11.39 8.02 8.59
C ALA A 181 -12.90 8.37 8.52
N ALA A 182 -13.60 8.43 9.65
CA ALA A 182 -14.98 8.90 9.70
C ALA A 182 -15.10 10.37 9.27
N ASP A 183 -14.15 11.21 9.68
CA ASP A 183 -14.12 12.63 9.35
C ASP A 183 -13.41 12.94 8.03
N GLU A 184 -12.61 11.98 7.51
CA GLU A 184 -11.77 12.15 6.32
C GLU A 184 -12.18 11.16 5.21
N PRO A 185 -13.05 11.55 4.27
CA PRO A 185 -13.54 10.68 3.20
C PRO A 185 -12.46 10.09 2.29
N GLY A 186 -11.30 10.71 2.19
CA GLY A 186 -10.16 10.24 1.40
C GLY A 186 -9.23 9.27 2.14
N PHE A 187 -9.51 8.91 3.42
CA PHE A 187 -8.64 7.99 4.14
C PHE A 187 -9.01 6.53 3.86
N HIS A 188 -8.03 5.75 3.47
CA HIS A 188 -8.10 4.34 3.15
C HIS A 188 -7.04 3.57 3.94
N THR A 189 -7.16 2.26 4.02
CA THR A 189 -6.15 1.41 4.65
C THR A 189 -5.84 0.15 3.85
N SER A 190 -4.59 -0.32 3.97
CA SER A 190 -4.14 -1.60 3.43
C SER A 190 -4.58 -2.76 4.33
N THR A 191 -4.89 -3.91 3.71
CA THR A 191 -5.28 -5.13 4.43
C THR A 191 -4.13 -5.85 5.11
N ARG A 192 -2.88 -5.51 4.83
CA ARG A 192 -1.69 -6.26 5.25
C ARG A 192 -1.64 -6.61 6.73
N LEU A 193 -1.94 -5.66 7.60
CA LEU A 193 -1.89 -5.84 9.06
C LEU A 193 -3.28 -5.98 9.71
N LEU A 194 -4.35 -6.06 8.91
CA LEU A 194 -5.71 -6.28 9.39
C LEU A 194 -6.03 -7.80 9.46
N ASN A 195 -5.19 -8.55 10.16
CA ASN A 195 -5.23 -10.00 10.20
C ASN A 195 -5.90 -10.58 11.46
N SER A 196 -6.61 -9.76 12.26
CA SER A 196 -7.52 -10.28 13.27
C SER A 196 -8.80 -10.86 12.64
N PRO A 197 -9.52 -11.73 13.35
CA PRO A 197 -10.68 -12.44 12.78
C PRO A 197 -11.79 -11.54 12.23
N ASP A 198 -11.94 -10.31 12.74
CA ASP A 198 -13.05 -9.39 12.50
C ASP A 198 -12.65 -8.03 11.92
N ALA A 199 -11.33 -7.78 11.70
CA ALA A 199 -10.85 -6.45 11.33
C ALA A 199 -11.40 -5.94 9.99
N LEU A 200 -11.49 -6.81 8.98
CA LEU A 200 -12.01 -6.42 7.67
C LEU A 200 -13.52 -6.15 7.73
N GLU A 201 -14.24 -7.00 8.45
CA GLU A 201 -15.69 -6.91 8.63
C GLU A 201 -16.05 -5.64 9.40
N LEU A 202 -15.33 -5.34 10.48
CA LEU A 202 -15.53 -4.12 11.27
C LEU A 202 -15.27 -2.87 10.43
N ALA A 203 -14.14 -2.82 9.72
CA ALA A 203 -13.82 -1.67 8.87
C ALA A 203 -14.85 -1.50 7.73
N ALA A 204 -15.33 -2.58 7.14
CA ALA A 204 -16.35 -2.53 6.11
C ALA A 204 -17.72 -2.10 6.67
N ALA A 205 -18.08 -2.52 7.88
CA ALA A 205 -19.33 -2.12 8.53
C ALA A 205 -19.34 -0.63 8.89
N GLU A 206 -18.23 -0.10 9.42
CA GLU A 206 -18.14 1.28 9.91
C GLU A 206 -17.90 2.31 8.79
N LEU A 207 -17.08 1.97 7.80
CA LEU A 207 -16.64 2.93 6.77
C LEU A 207 -17.04 2.51 5.34
N GLY A 208 -17.53 1.28 5.16
CA GLY A 208 -17.72 0.66 3.85
C GLY A 208 -16.44 0.00 3.31
N ALA A 209 -16.62 -1.14 2.62
CA ALA A 209 -15.51 -1.90 2.03
C ALA A 209 -14.68 -1.08 1.00
N GLY A 210 -15.21 0.04 0.50
CA GLY A 210 -14.52 0.97 -0.39
C GLY A 210 -13.28 1.63 0.20
N ARG A 211 -13.09 1.54 1.55
CA ARG A 211 -11.94 2.10 2.27
C ARG A 211 -10.80 1.09 2.46
N LEU A 212 -11.03 -0.16 2.11
CA LEU A 212 -10.06 -1.24 2.23
C LEU A 212 -9.40 -1.50 0.87
N LEU A 213 -8.07 -1.59 0.85
CA LEU A 213 -7.28 -1.94 -0.33
C LEU A 213 -6.39 -3.12 -0.02
N TYR A 214 -6.36 -4.11 -0.92
CA TYR A 214 -5.44 -5.23 -0.76
C TYR A 214 -4.00 -4.72 -0.84
N GLY A 215 -3.16 -5.09 0.13
CA GLY A 215 -1.73 -4.80 0.14
C GLY A 215 -0.96 -5.92 0.83
N SER A 216 0.20 -6.29 0.29
CA SER A 216 1.03 -7.38 0.80
C SER A 216 2.37 -6.94 1.36
N ARG A 217 2.95 -5.87 0.81
CA ARG A 217 4.37 -5.48 0.96
C ARG A 217 5.34 -6.54 0.44
N ALA A 218 4.90 -7.28 -0.60
CA ALA A 218 5.80 -8.18 -1.31
C ALA A 218 7.04 -7.43 -1.84
N PRO A 219 8.20 -8.08 -1.90
CA PRO A 219 8.51 -9.46 -1.52
C PRO A 219 8.84 -9.64 -0.03
N HIS A 220 8.86 -8.56 0.77
CA HIS A 220 9.36 -8.57 2.15
C HIS A 220 8.41 -9.26 3.16
N TYR A 221 7.15 -9.43 2.77
CA TYR A 221 6.15 -10.19 3.52
C TYR A 221 5.45 -11.18 2.59
N GLU A 222 4.90 -12.22 3.17
CA GLU A 222 4.23 -13.30 2.43
C GLU A 222 2.84 -12.85 1.94
N PRO A 223 2.62 -12.74 0.60
CA PRO A 223 1.33 -12.28 0.06
C PRO A 223 0.15 -13.20 0.37
N LEU A 224 0.42 -14.49 0.64
CA LEU A 224 -0.63 -15.44 0.99
C LEU A 224 -1.37 -15.06 2.28
N VAL A 225 -0.73 -14.37 3.22
CA VAL A 225 -1.35 -14.02 4.51
C VAL A 225 -2.55 -13.09 4.34
N PRO A 226 -2.42 -11.87 3.77
CA PRO A 226 -3.57 -11.00 3.53
C PRO A 226 -4.54 -11.58 2.50
N LEU A 227 -4.08 -12.39 1.55
CA LEU A 227 -4.94 -13.07 0.58
C LEU A 227 -5.86 -14.10 1.26
N LEU A 228 -5.29 -14.93 2.12
CA LEU A 228 -6.04 -15.91 2.91
C LEU A 228 -7.05 -15.21 3.82
N ARG A 229 -6.63 -14.14 4.51
CA ARG A 229 -7.52 -13.38 5.39
C ARG A 229 -8.71 -12.77 4.62
N LEU A 230 -8.47 -12.22 3.43
CA LEU A 230 -9.52 -11.70 2.57
C LEU A 230 -10.45 -12.81 2.07
N ALA A 231 -9.90 -13.93 1.60
CA ALA A 231 -10.66 -15.06 1.08
C ALA A 231 -11.56 -15.73 2.14
N THR A 232 -11.14 -15.71 3.41
CA THR A 232 -11.88 -16.29 4.54
C THR A 232 -12.68 -15.23 5.32
N SER A 233 -12.80 -14.00 4.81
CA SER A 233 -13.58 -12.96 5.45
C SER A 233 -15.08 -13.21 5.31
N GLY A 234 -15.85 -12.60 6.22
CA GLY A 234 -17.31 -12.54 6.15
C GLY A 234 -17.84 -11.46 5.22
N LEU A 235 -16.99 -10.83 4.39
CA LEU A 235 -17.40 -9.84 3.41
C LEU A 235 -18.20 -10.47 2.27
N LYS A 236 -19.09 -9.67 1.66
CA LYS A 236 -19.83 -10.11 0.48
C LYS A 236 -18.91 -10.27 -0.73
N PRO A 237 -19.28 -11.08 -1.74
CA PRO A 237 -18.44 -11.28 -2.93
C PRO A 237 -18.06 -9.97 -3.66
N GLU A 238 -18.98 -9.01 -3.76
CA GLU A 238 -18.74 -7.71 -4.35
C GLU A 238 -17.78 -6.84 -3.52
N GLU A 239 -17.83 -6.95 -2.20
CA GLU A 239 -16.91 -6.28 -1.29
C GLU A 239 -15.51 -6.89 -1.37
N ILE A 240 -15.41 -8.23 -1.42
CA ILE A 240 -14.15 -8.93 -1.65
C ILE A 240 -13.51 -8.49 -2.97
N ALA A 241 -14.28 -8.44 -4.06
CA ALA A 241 -13.79 -7.98 -5.36
C ALA A 241 -13.33 -6.52 -5.33
N ALA A 242 -14.05 -5.65 -4.60
CA ALA A 242 -13.67 -4.26 -4.42
C ALA A 242 -12.33 -4.15 -3.66
N VAL A 243 -12.15 -4.89 -2.58
CA VAL A 243 -10.91 -4.91 -1.78
C VAL A 243 -9.76 -5.55 -2.55
N ALA A 244 -10.01 -6.63 -3.30
CA ALA A 244 -9.01 -7.36 -4.07
C ALA A 244 -8.44 -6.57 -5.26
N GLY A 245 -8.87 -5.33 -5.47
CA GLY A 245 -8.25 -4.45 -6.46
C GLY A 245 -9.17 -3.38 -7.04
N GLY A 246 -10.49 -3.57 -7.05
CA GLY A 246 -11.43 -2.58 -7.60
C GLY A 246 -11.29 -1.20 -6.97
N ASN A 247 -11.05 -1.13 -5.66
CA ASN A 247 -10.80 0.13 -4.95
C ASN A 247 -9.48 0.78 -5.38
N ALA A 248 -8.41 -0.02 -5.47
CA ALA A 248 -7.10 0.45 -5.88
C ALA A 248 -7.11 0.94 -7.34
N GLU A 249 -7.78 0.24 -8.24
CA GLU A 249 -7.93 0.67 -9.64
C GLU A 249 -8.65 2.01 -9.75
N ARG A 250 -9.71 2.22 -8.96
CA ARG A 250 -10.40 3.52 -8.92
C ARG A 250 -9.51 4.64 -8.44
N LEU A 251 -8.65 4.42 -7.46
CA LEU A 251 -7.75 5.45 -6.92
C LEU A 251 -6.58 5.72 -7.86
N LEU A 252 -5.91 4.66 -8.35
CA LEU A 252 -4.59 4.78 -8.97
C LEU A 252 -4.63 4.84 -10.50
N ARG A 253 -5.73 4.38 -11.14
CA ARG A 253 -5.85 4.31 -12.61
C ARG A 253 -6.91 5.24 -13.20
N ARG A 254 -7.52 6.13 -12.42
CA ARG A 254 -8.46 7.13 -12.97
C ARG A 254 -7.75 8.07 -13.94
N PRO A 255 -8.40 8.44 -15.10
CA PRO A 255 -7.94 9.56 -15.89
C PRO A 255 -7.96 10.84 -15.04
N GLN A 256 -7.01 11.75 -15.28
CA GLN A 256 -7.11 13.11 -14.71
C GLN A 256 -8.32 13.78 -15.35
N SER A 257 -9.25 14.24 -14.53
CA SER A 257 -10.36 15.09 -14.94
C SER A 257 -9.86 16.51 -15.22
#